data_31c9c439a4e9b4ac956a1901a4f85a24
#
_entry.id   31c9c439a4e9b4ac956a1901a4f85a24
#
_cell.length_a   1.000
_cell.length_b   1.000
_cell.length_c   1.000
_cell.angle_alpha   90.00
_cell.angle_beta   90.00
_cell.angle_gamma   90.00
#
_symmetry.space_group_name_H-M   'P 1'
#
loop_
_entity.id
_entity.type
_entity.pdbx_description
1 polymer ?
#
loop_
_entity_poly.entity_id
_entity_poly.type
_entity_poly.pdbx_seq_one_letter_code
_entity_poly.pdbx_strand_id
1 'polypeptide(L)'
;MTRLPFLLLLLVALSPIGASATDRLFGSCMNQAGGITSEMLSCIGEAQDRADARLDTTLGKAKSSISPARRASLYEAQERWLAYRQAHCDFLADPEGGTAASVISADCWLSLTEERVAFLDTLVDHSTVLLR
;
A
#
# COMPACT_ATOMS: atom_id res chain seq x y z
N MET A 1 -41.48 -11.51 45.35
CA MET A 1 -40.92 -12.28 44.21
C MET A 1 -40.49 -11.30 43.15
N THR A 2 -39.25 -10.79 43.27
CA THR A 2 -38.71 -9.69 42.44
C THR A 2 -37.81 -10.33 41.37
N ARG A 3 -38.25 -10.29 40.10
CA ARG A 3 -37.44 -10.78 38.96
C ARG A 3 -36.50 -9.67 38.51
N LEU A 4 -35.19 -9.83 38.72
CA LEU A 4 -34.13 -9.01 38.12
C LEU A 4 -34.03 -9.35 36.62
N PRO A 5 -33.99 -8.36 35.70
CA PRO A 5 -33.64 -8.61 34.32
C PRO A 5 -32.12 -8.69 34.21
N PHE A 6 -31.64 -9.82 33.66
CA PHE A 6 -30.25 -10.00 33.26
C PHE A 6 -29.94 -9.08 32.08
N LEU A 7 -29.22 -7.99 32.36
CA LEU A 7 -28.68 -7.11 31.30
C LEU A 7 -27.49 -7.81 30.66
N LEU A 8 -27.72 -8.42 29.48
CA LEU A 8 -26.68 -9.02 28.69
C LEU A 8 -25.82 -7.89 28.06
N LEU A 9 -24.68 -7.56 28.69
CA LEU A 9 -23.67 -6.66 28.11
C LEU A 9 -23.03 -7.39 26.91
N LEU A 10 -23.44 -6.96 25.72
CA LEU A 10 -22.78 -7.36 24.47
C LEU A 10 -21.42 -6.65 24.39
N LEU A 11 -20.35 -7.33 24.81
CA LEU A 11 -18.96 -6.91 24.58
C LEU A 11 -18.68 -6.99 23.07
N VAL A 12 -18.84 -5.89 22.36
CA VAL A 12 -18.31 -5.73 21.01
C VAL A 12 -16.79 -5.73 21.13
N ALA A 13 -16.17 -6.87 20.87
CA ALA A 13 -14.73 -6.96 20.72
C ALA A 13 -14.32 -6.14 19.49
N LEU A 14 -13.78 -4.92 19.70
CA LEU A 14 -13.02 -4.21 18.67
C LEU A 14 -11.77 -5.06 18.37
N SER A 15 -11.85 -5.89 17.33
CA SER A 15 -10.66 -6.55 16.81
C SER A 15 -9.74 -5.48 16.26
N PRO A 16 -8.48 -5.34 16.72
CA PRO A 16 -7.53 -4.45 16.08
C PRO A 16 -7.38 -4.91 14.63
N ILE A 17 -7.47 -3.97 13.69
CA ILE A 17 -7.16 -4.24 12.27
C ILE A 17 -5.71 -4.72 12.26
N GLY A 18 -5.52 -6.02 12.15
CA GLY A 18 -4.20 -6.64 12.21
C GLY A 18 -3.38 -6.19 11.02
N ALA A 19 -2.17 -5.69 11.27
CA ALA A 19 -1.19 -5.41 10.23
C ALA A 19 -1.06 -6.62 9.30
N SER A 20 -1.00 -6.38 7.99
CA SER A 20 -0.85 -7.46 7.01
C SER A 20 0.45 -8.23 7.27
N ALA A 21 0.56 -9.46 6.75
CA ALA A 21 1.80 -10.22 6.88
C ALA A 21 2.98 -9.48 6.24
N THR A 22 2.73 -8.73 5.17
CA THR A 22 3.72 -7.90 4.48
C THR A 22 4.21 -6.76 5.36
N ASP A 23 3.30 -6.06 6.07
CA ASP A 23 3.65 -4.98 6.98
C ASP A 23 4.50 -5.48 8.15
N ARG A 24 4.18 -6.67 8.67
CA ARG A 24 4.97 -7.30 9.73
C ARG A 24 6.37 -7.68 9.28
N LEU A 25 6.53 -8.21 8.06
CA LEU A 25 7.83 -8.55 7.49
C LEU A 25 8.69 -7.30 7.32
N PHE A 26 8.14 -6.24 6.74
CA PHE A 26 8.84 -4.97 6.57
C PHE A 26 9.23 -4.36 7.91
N GLY A 27 8.31 -4.24 8.85
CA GLY A 27 8.58 -3.71 10.18
C GLY A 27 9.65 -4.51 10.95
N SER A 28 9.62 -5.85 10.84
CA SER A 28 10.65 -6.71 11.46
C SER A 28 12.03 -6.47 10.84
N CYS A 29 12.10 -6.36 9.52
CA CYS A 29 13.34 -6.09 8.78
C CYS A 29 13.91 -4.72 9.20
N MET A 30 13.11 -3.67 9.19
CA MET A 30 13.53 -2.31 9.58
C MET A 30 13.99 -2.24 11.03
N ASN A 31 13.35 -2.97 11.95
CA ASN A 31 13.79 -3.06 13.33
C ASN A 31 15.16 -3.74 13.46
N GLN A 32 15.41 -4.78 12.67
CA GLN A 32 16.71 -5.48 12.65
C GLN A 32 17.81 -4.64 12.02
N ALA A 33 17.47 -3.79 11.05
CA ALA A 33 18.40 -2.86 10.40
C ALA A 33 19.03 -1.85 11.40
N GLY A 34 18.34 -1.56 12.51
CA GLY A 34 18.90 -0.79 13.63
C GLY A 34 19.42 0.60 13.26
N GLY A 35 18.88 1.21 12.19
CA GLY A 35 19.32 2.51 11.68
C GLY A 35 20.52 2.46 10.72
N ILE A 36 21.01 1.28 10.36
CA ILE A 36 22.06 1.14 9.34
C ILE A 36 21.47 1.37 7.95
N THR A 37 21.93 2.42 7.28
CA THR A 37 21.36 2.88 5.99
C THR A 37 21.29 1.77 4.94
N SER A 38 22.35 1.01 4.75
CA SER A 38 22.38 -0.08 3.75
C SER A 38 21.37 -1.17 4.06
N GLU A 39 21.20 -1.52 5.32
CA GLU A 39 20.22 -2.52 5.78
C GLU A 39 18.78 -2.01 5.60
N MET A 40 18.54 -0.74 5.95
CA MET A 40 17.23 -0.12 5.73
C MET A 40 16.86 -0.09 4.24
N LEU A 41 17.79 0.29 3.37
CA LEU A 41 17.58 0.30 1.91
C LEU A 41 17.31 -1.11 1.38
N SER A 42 17.97 -2.14 1.90
CA SER A 42 17.68 -3.54 1.55
C SER A 42 16.25 -3.93 1.93
N CYS A 43 15.81 -3.60 3.16
CA CYS A 43 14.46 -3.87 3.63
C CYS A 43 13.39 -3.16 2.76
N ILE A 44 13.63 -1.89 2.42
CA ILE A 44 12.74 -1.11 1.56
C ILE A 44 12.69 -1.71 0.15
N GLY A 45 13.85 -2.09 -0.42
CA GLY A 45 13.93 -2.71 -1.75
C GLY A 45 13.12 -4.01 -1.84
N GLU A 46 13.26 -4.90 -0.86
CA GLU A 46 12.46 -6.14 -0.81
C GLU A 46 10.96 -5.87 -0.67
N ALA A 47 10.57 -4.85 0.10
CA ALA A 47 9.18 -4.44 0.23
C ALA A 47 8.66 -3.84 -1.09
N GLN A 48 9.49 -3.05 -1.78
CA GLN A 48 9.18 -2.47 -3.09
C GLN A 48 8.94 -3.53 -4.14
N ASP A 49 9.79 -4.56 -4.22
CA ASP A 49 9.61 -5.68 -5.17
C ASP A 49 8.26 -6.37 -4.97
N ARG A 50 7.86 -6.56 -3.70
CA ARG A 50 6.55 -7.14 -3.37
C ARG A 50 5.40 -6.19 -3.73
N ALA A 51 5.57 -4.89 -3.50
CA ALA A 51 4.57 -3.88 -3.83
C ALA A 51 4.37 -3.73 -5.34
N ASP A 52 5.46 -3.74 -6.13
CA ASP A 52 5.39 -3.68 -7.59
C ASP A 52 4.70 -4.92 -8.18
N ALA A 53 4.99 -6.12 -7.66
CA ALA A 53 4.28 -7.34 -8.08
C ALA A 53 2.77 -7.28 -7.77
N ARG A 54 2.39 -6.69 -6.63
CA ARG A 54 0.97 -6.45 -6.32
C ARG A 54 0.37 -5.39 -7.23
N LEU A 55 1.09 -4.32 -7.54
CA LEU A 55 0.65 -3.27 -8.44
C LEU A 55 0.27 -3.84 -9.81
N ASP A 56 1.14 -4.66 -10.40
CA ASP A 56 0.89 -5.31 -11.69
C ASP A 56 -0.33 -6.21 -11.64
N THR A 57 -0.45 -7.04 -10.60
CA THR A 57 -1.59 -7.94 -10.42
C THR A 57 -2.90 -7.17 -10.26
N THR A 58 -2.91 -6.14 -9.41
CA THR A 58 -4.12 -5.35 -9.12
C THR A 58 -4.52 -4.49 -10.31
N LEU A 59 -3.57 -3.92 -11.04
CA LEU A 59 -3.82 -3.20 -12.28
C LEU A 59 -4.49 -4.11 -13.32
N GLY A 60 -4.01 -5.34 -13.45
CA GLY A 60 -4.62 -6.35 -14.34
C GLY A 60 -6.07 -6.65 -13.95
N LYS A 61 -6.36 -6.83 -12.67
CA LYS A 61 -7.72 -7.05 -12.16
C LYS A 61 -8.61 -5.82 -12.40
N ALA A 62 -8.14 -4.62 -12.05
CA ALA A 62 -8.88 -3.37 -12.27
C ALA A 62 -9.24 -3.18 -13.76
N LYS A 63 -8.30 -3.45 -14.65
CA LYS A 63 -8.51 -3.42 -16.10
C LYS A 63 -9.59 -4.40 -16.56
N SER A 64 -9.65 -5.59 -15.98
CA SER A 64 -10.66 -6.60 -16.31
C SER A 64 -12.03 -6.26 -15.75
N SER A 65 -12.11 -5.48 -14.68
CA SER A 65 -13.35 -5.11 -13.99
C SER A 65 -14.05 -3.88 -14.57
N ILE A 66 -13.41 -3.15 -15.50
CA ILE A 66 -13.97 -1.94 -16.12
C ILE A 66 -14.32 -2.18 -17.60
N SER A 67 -15.21 -1.32 -18.14
CA SER A 67 -15.60 -1.38 -19.56
C SER A 67 -14.40 -1.13 -20.50
N PRO A 68 -14.40 -1.71 -21.72
CA PRO A 68 -13.34 -1.49 -22.69
C PRO A 68 -13.05 -0.02 -22.98
N ALA A 69 -14.11 0.81 -23.03
CA ALA A 69 -13.98 2.26 -23.27
C ALA A 69 -13.17 2.99 -22.18
N ARG A 70 -13.21 2.49 -20.95
CA ARG A 70 -12.47 3.10 -19.83
C ARG A 70 -11.04 2.59 -19.68
N ARG A 71 -10.68 1.50 -20.34
CA ARG A 71 -9.33 0.92 -20.21
C ARG A 71 -8.23 1.85 -20.69
N ALA A 72 -8.46 2.57 -21.78
CA ALA A 72 -7.50 3.56 -22.29
C ALA A 72 -7.23 4.66 -21.27
N SER A 73 -8.28 5.19 -20.64
CA SER A 73 -8.15 6.22 -19.59
C SER A 73 -7.43 5.69 -18.34
N LEU A 74 -7.65 4.42 -17.97
CA LEU A 74 -6.91 3.80 -16.87
C LEU A 74 -5.41 3.69 -17.17
N TYR A 75 -5.05 3.31 -18.40
CA TYR A 75 -3.65 3.26 -18.82
C TYR A 75 -2.99 4.63 -18.80
N GLU A 76 -3.64 5.63 -19.38
CA GLU A 76 -3.13 7.01 -19.34
C GLU A 76 -2.94 7.50 -17.91
N ALA A 77 -3.91 7.24 -17.03
CA ALA A 77 -3.80 7.58 -15.62
C ALA A 77 -2.64 6.85 -14.93
N GLN A 78 -2.39 5.58 -15.29
CA GLN A 78 -1.27 4.82 -14.75
C GLN A 78 0.08 5.37 -15.21
N GLU A 79 0.23 5.71 -16.47
CA GLU A 79 1.47 6.31 -17.00
C GLU A 79 1.77 7.67 -16.35
N ARG A 80 0.76 8.53 -16.20
CA ARG A 80 0.90 9.81 -15.52
C ARG A 80 1.26 9.63 -14.05
N TRP A 81 0.69 8.63 -13.39
CA TRP A 81 1.03 8.31 -12.01
C TRP A 81 2.47 7.81 -11.88
N LEU A 82 2.97 6.97 -12.79
CA LEU A 82 4.36 6.54 -12.81
C LEU A 82 5.32 7.72 -12.96
N ALA A 83 5.02 8.65 -13.86
CA ALA A 83 5.80 9.87 -14.05
C ALA A 83 5.78 10.76 -12.79
N TYR A 84 4.63 10.88 -12.14
CA TYR A 84 4.51 11.60 -10.87
C TYR A 84 5.35 10.94 -9.77
N ARG A 85 5.23 9.61 -9.58
CA ARG A 85 6.02 8.86 -8.58
C ARG A 85 7.51 9.10 -8.78
N GLN A 86 7.98 8.97 -10.03
CA GLN A 86 9.37 9.24 -10.39
C GLN A 86 9.80 10.64 -9.95
N ALA A 87 9.14 11.67 -10.47
CA ALA A 87 9.52 13.05 -10.22
C ALA A 87 9.45 13.43 -8.73
N HIS A 88 8.42 12.94 -8.04
CA HIS A 88 8.21 13.26 -6.62
C HIS A 88 9.28 12.61 -5.74
N CYS A 89 9.57 11.33 -5.92
CA CYS A 89 10.55 10.63 -5.09
C CYS A 89 11.99 11.01 -5.45
N ASP A 90 12.28 11.33 -6.72
CA ASP A 90 13.57 11.87 -7.12
C ASP A 90 13.86 13.23 -6.49
N PHE A 91 12.83 14.08 -6.35
CA PHE A 91 12.96 15.34 -5.62
C PHE A 91 13.37 15.12 -4.14
N LEU A 92 12.91 14.05 -3.51
CA LEU A 92 13.27 13.70 -2.14
C LEU A 92 14.68 13.07 -2.02
N ALA A 93 15.26 12.63 -3.12
CA ALA A 93 16.65 12.15 -3.18
C ALA A 93 17.65 13.32 -3.20
N ASP A 94 17.46 14.30 -2.32
CA ASP A 94 18.28 15.50 -2.24
C ASP A 94 19.78 15.14 -2.12
N PRO A 95 20.63 15.56 -3.08
CA PRO A 95 22.07 15.28 -3.02
C PRO A 95 22.77 15.85 -1.79
N GLU A 96 22.23 16.91 -1.19
CA GLU A 96 22.76 17.55 0.01
C GLU A 96 22.22 16.91 1.31
N GLY A 97 21.20 16.05 1.21
CA GLY A 97 20.53 15.40 2.33
C GLY A 97 21.27 14.21 2.93
N GLY A 98 22.44 13.84 2.38
CA GLY A 98 23.25 12.73 2.85
C GLY A 98 22.54 11.37 2.73
N THR A 99 22.90 10.42 3.59
CA THR A 99 22.35 9.05 3.54
C THR A 99 20.86 8.99 3.90
N ALA A 100 20.34 9.95 4.66
CA ALA A 100 18.93 10.04 5.01
C ALA A 100 18.06 10.28 3.77
N ALA A 101 18.51 11.13 2.83
CA ALA A 101 17.78 11.40 1.60
C ALA A 101 17.56 10.14 0.75
N SER A 102 18.55 9.25 0.71
CA SER A 102 18.40 7.96 0.00
C SER A 102 17.30 7.09 0.61
N VAL A 103 17.23 7.03 1.93
CA VAL A 103 16.19 6.26 2.64
C VAL A 103 14.82 6.89 2.44
N ILE A 104 14.72 8.23 2.56
CA ILE A 104 13.47 8.97 2.36
C ILE A 104 12.95 8.78 0.93
N SER A 105 13.81 8.87 -0.07
CA SER A 105 13.43 8.63 -1.46
C SER A 105 12.97 7.19 -1.70
N ALA A 106 13.68 6.20 -1.18
CA ALA A 106 13.30 4.79 -1.32
C ALA A 106 11.95 4.50 -0.63
N ASP A 107 11.72 5.03 0.56
CA ASP A 107 10.46 4.90 1.29
C ASP A 107 9.30 5.58 0.55
N CYS A 108 9.56 6.73 -0.09
CA CYS A 108 8.58 7.40 -0.95
C CYS A 108 8.12 6.49 -2.11
N TRP A 109 9.04 5.80 -2.79
CA TRP A 109 8.71 4.86 -3.85
C TRP A 109 7.79 3.75 -3.33
N LEU A 110 8.12 3.15 -2.19
CA LEU A 110 7.31 2.10 -1.57
C LEU A 110 5.92 2.62 -1.19
N SER A 111 5.86 3.73 -0.46
CA SER A 111 4.60 4.30 0.03
C SER A 111 3.65 4.65 -1.10
N LEU A 112 4.11 5.35 -2.14
CA LEU A 112 3.28 5.69 -3.29
C LEU A 112 2.81 4.44 -4.07
N THR A 113 3.65 3.41 -4.15
CA THR A 113 3.26 2.14 -4.80
C THR A 113 2.15 1.45 -4.02
N GLU A 114 2.25 1.37 -2.69
CA GLU A 114 1.23 0.77 -1.84
C GLU A 114 -0.10 1.53 -1.86
N GLU A 115 -0.04 2.86 -1.83
CA GLU A 115 -1.22 3.72 -2.01
C GLU A 115 -1.90 3.49 -3.36
N ARG A 116 -1.12 3.31 -4.43
CA ARG A 116 -1.66 3.02 -5.76
C ARG A 116 -2.34 1.66 -5.83
N VAL A 117 -1.75 0.63 -5.20
CA VAL A 117 -2.36 -0.69 -5.09
C VAL A 117 -3.69 -0.59 -4.34
N ALA A 118 -3.72 0.06 -3.19
CA ALA A 118 -4.94 0.24 -2.41
C ALA A 118 -6.04 0.96 -3.20
N PHE A 119 -5.70 2.01 -3.95
CA PHE A 119 -6.64 2.68 -4.83
C PHE A 119 -7.20 1.77 -5.92
N LEU A 120 -6.35 1.01 -6.60
CA LEU A 120 -6.77 0.09 -7.66
C LEU A 120 -7.65 -1.05 -7.12
N ASP A 121 -7.40 -1.55 -5.91
CA ASP A 121 -8.25 -2.54 -5.25
C ASP A 121 -9.66 -2.02 -5.04
N THR A 122 -9.85 -0.72 -4.73
CA THR A 122 -11.19 -0.13 -4.62
C THR A 122 -11.98 -0.20 -5.93
N LEU A 123 -11.32 -0.13 -7.09
CA LEU A 123 -11.99 -0.26 -8.40
C LEU A 123 -12.46 -1.68 -8.65
N VAL A 124 -11.70 -2.67 -8.19
CA VAL A 124 -12.08 -4.09 -8.29
C VAL A 124 -13.28 -4.37 -7.41
N ASP A 125 -13.26 -3.93 -6.15
CA ASP A 125 -14.31 -4.18 -5.18
C ASP A 125 -15.65 -3.53 -5.59
N HIS A 126 -15.61 -2.27 -6.04
CA HIS A 126 -16.83 -1.59 -6.52
C HIS A 126 -17.47 -2.30 -7.72
N SER A 127 -16.67 -2.85 -8.62
CA SER A 127 -17.16 -3.58 -9.79
C SER A 127 -17.85 -4.89 -9.39
N THR A 128 -17.36 -5.58 -8.36
CA THR A 128 -17.99 -6.82 -7.84
C THR A 128 -19.32 -6.56 -7.14
N VAL A 129 -19.47 -5.38 -6.49
CA VAL A 129 -20.73 -4.99 -5.84
C VAL A 129 -21.83 -4.65 -6.86
N LEU A 130 -21.47 -4.02 -8.00
CA LEU A 130 -22.44 -3.64 -9.04
C LEU A 130 -22.92 -4.80 -9.91
N LEU A 131 -22.26 -5.97 -9.84
CA LEU A 131 -22.61 -7.17 -10.60
C LEU A 131 -23.44 -8.19 -9.79
N ARG A 132 -23.82 -7.88 -8.55
CA ARG A 132 -24.70 -8.67 -7.68
C ARG A 132 -26.08 -8.08 -7.60
#